data_ab99535b3bc29c2cf23da827b85a346a
#
_entry.id   ab99535b3bc29c2cf23da827b85a346a
#
_cell.length_a   1.000
_cell.length_b   1.000
_cell.length_c   1.000
_cell.angle_alpha   90.00
_cell.angle_beta   90.00
_cell.angle_gamma   90.00
#
_symmetry.space_group_name_H-M   'P 1'
#
loop_
_entity.id
_entity.type
_entity.pdbx_description
1 polymer ?
#
loop_
_entity_poly.entity_id
_entity_poly.type
_entity_poly.pdbx_seq_one_letter_code
_entity_poly.pdbx_strand_id
1 'polypeptide(L)'
;ELVQRAKERRRLADFSIRAYQAIAEERITLGLRVRRWDRLFYRREVATRIAWEREGPVRIEVLGAREAVPLFLPRPRVPEALAGDLPHLAFDPADQRLLIGWTDPSFVRHPLAPDGEAHYRFASGGTTTIRLPDGRTVRLRELRIRPRRNDVHLIRGSFWLDADSHAVVQAVFRLAGDYDLERDTDDPDAGDEIPRVLKPIRARVDHVAIEYGLQDLGWWLPRVVTFEGWAQVGRLATLPFRYERRYSRYEVTATPTSPHPPLAADSAGPGAPGDRCRITILRTISADGEVRVQTRGGGPP
;
A
#
# COMPACT_ATOMS: atom_id res chain seq x y z
N GLU A 1 12.63 -21.78 -2.15
CA GLU A 1 11.60 -22.43 -1.35
C GLU A 1 10.63 -21.41 -0.74
N LEU A 2 11.10 -20.40 0.02
CA LEU A 2 10.26 -19.38 0.66
C LEU A 2 9.34 -18.64 -0.34
N VAL A 3 9.88 -18.23 -1.49
CA VAL A 3 9.14 -17.54 -2.56
C VAL A 3 8.01 -18.42 -3.10
N GLN A 4 8.29 -19.69 -3.36
CA GLN A 4 7.29 -20.61 -3.91
C GLN A 4 6.12 -20.83 -2.94
N ARG A 5 6.42 -21.01 -1.66
CA ARG A 5 5.38 -21.11 -0.61
C ARG A 5 4.55 -19.84 -0.49
N ALA A 6 5.20 -18.66 -0.57
CA ALA A 6 4.48 -17.40 -0.54
C ALA A 6 3.58 -17.20 -1.78
N LYS A 7 4.04 -17.57 -2.98
CA LYS A 7 3.23 -17.57 -4.20
C LYS A 7 2.03 -18.51 -4.08
N GLU A 8 2.27 -19.72 -3.59
CA GLU A 8 1.20 -20.71 -3.39
C GLU A 8 0.17 -20.24 -2.37
N ARG A 9 0.63 -19.72 -1.23
CA ARG A 9 -0.27 -19.16 -0.21
C ARG A 9 -1.11 -18.01 -0.75
N ARG A 10 -0.48 -17.10 -1.51
CA ARG A 10 -1.20 -16.00 -2.16
C ARG A 10 -2.27 -16.54 -3.10
N ARG A 11 -1.92 -17.47 -3.98
CA ARG A 11 -2.86 -18.07 -4.91
C ARG A 11 -4.07 -18.71 -4.20
N LEU A 12 -3.83 -19.41 -3.09
CA LEU A 12 -4.91 -20.00 -2.30
C LEU A 12 -5.83 -18.93 -1.70
N ALA A 13 -5.27 -17.85 -1.13
CA ALA A 13 -6.04 -16.74 -0.60
C ALA A 13 -6.88 -16.07 -1.71
N ASP A 14 -6.26 -15.80 -2.85
CA ASP A 14 -6.89 -15.16 -3.99
C ASP A 14 -8.12 -15.94 -4.48
N PHE A 15 -8.10 -17.27 -4.45
CA PHE A 15 -9.26 -18.09 -4.87
C PHE A 15 -10.29 -18.35 -3.78
N SER A 16 -9.90 -18.24 -2.52
CA SER A 16 -10.78 -18.60 -1.40
C SER A 16 -11.73 -17.47 -1.00
N ILE A 17 -11.28 -16.22 -1.13
CA ILE A 17 -12.10 -15.06 -0.78
C ILE A 17 -13.10 -14.80 -1.94
N ARG A 18 -14.38 -14.90 -1.64
CA ARG A 18 -15.46 -14.68 -2.62
C ARG A 18 -16.01 -13.27 -2.58
N ALA A 19 -16.13 -12.71 -1.41
CA ALA A 19 -16.62 -11.35 -1.21
C ALA A 19 -16.06 -10.76 0.07
N TYR A 20 -16.01 -9.46 0.15
CA TYR A 20 -15.78 -8.75 1.40
C TYR A 20 -16.55 -7.42 1.42
N GLN A 21 -16.88 -6.98 2.63
CA GLN A 21 -17.26 -5.62 2.91
C GLN A 21 -16.22 -4.99 3.85
N ALA A 22 -15.97 -3.71 3.69
CA ALA A 22 -15.05 -2.97 4.55
C ALA A 22 -15.38 -1.47 4.57
N ILE A 23 -14.97 -0.79 5.62
CA ILE A 23 -14.88 0.68 5.64
C ILE A 23 -13.46 1.07 5.26
N ALA A 24 -13.32 1.90 4.22
CA ALA A 24 -12.05 2.49 3.82
C ALA A 24 -12.04 3.99 4.13
N GLU A 25 -11.03 4.43 4.86
CA GLU A 25 -10.75 5.85 5.13
C GLU A 25 -9.49 6.24 4.36
N GLU A 26 -9.63 7.16 3.44
CA GLU A 26 -8.56 7.67 2.59
C GLU A 26 -8.17 9.08 2.97
N ARG A 27 -6.88 9.35 3.00
CA ARG A 27 -6.32 10.68 3.17
C ARG A 27 -5.24 10.94 2.13
N ILE A 28 -5.43 12.01 1.35
CA ILE A 28 -4.45 12.53 0.40
C ILE A 28 -3.97 13.87 0.90
N THR A 29 -2.68 14.10 0.86
CA THR A 29 -2.05 15.35 1.26
C THR A 29 -1.03 15.74 0.20
N LEU A 30 -1.13 16.96 -0.31
CA LEU A 30 -0.16 17.53 -1.24
C LEU A 30 0.47 18.77 -0.62
N GLY A 31 1.78 18.86 -0.72
CA GLY A 31 2.55 20.06 -0.42
C GLY A 31 2.95 20.79 -1.70
N LEU A 32 3.34 22.04 -1.55
CA LEU A 32 4.01 22.83 -2.58
C LEU A 32 5.34 23.28 -2.01
N ARG A 33 6.42 22.87 -2.68
CA ARG A 33 7.78 23.32 -2.38
C ARG A 33 8.31 24.13 -3.54
N VAL A 34 8.53 25.43 -3.29
CA VAL A 34 9.16 26.34 -4.25
C VAL A 34 10.32 27.03 -3.55
N ARG A 35 11.55 26.75 -3.95
CA ARG A 35 12.79 27.24 -3.31
C ARG A 35 12.84 26.89 -1.83
N ARG A 36 12.59 27.89 -0.93
CA ARG A 36 12.62 27.74 0.54
C ARG A 36 11.23 27.67 1.18
N TRP A 37 10.16 27.70 0.36
CA TRP A 37 8.80 27.65 0.83
C TRP A 37 8.27 26.23 0.72
N ASP A 38 7.85 25.67 1.85
CA ASP A 38 7.23 24.35 1.96
C ASP A 38 5.90 24.55 2.69
N ARG A 39 4.79 24.39 1.99
CA ARG A 39 3.45 24.56 2.55
C ARG A 39 2.52 23.45 2.12
N LEU A 40 1.66 23.05 3.05
CA LEU A 40 0.52 22.21 2.75
C LEU A 40 -0.44 23.00 1.84
N PHE A 41 -0.75 22.40 0.70
CA PHE A 41 -1.49 23.07 -0.35
C PHE A 41 -2.84 22.39 -0.61
N TYR A 42 -2.96 21.08 -0.34
CA TYR A 42 -4.19 20.33 -0.53
C TYR A 42 -4.28 19.18 0.46
N ARG A 43 -5.48 18.96 0.99
CA ARG A 43 -5.80 17.79 1.80
C ARG A 43 -7.22 17.34 1.48
N ARG A 44 -7.38 16.06 1.19
CA ARG A 44 -8.67 15.39 1.02
C ARG A 44 -8.76 14.20 1.96
N GLU A 45 -9.91 14.03 2.56
CA GLU A 45 -10.26 12.87 3.38
C GLU A 45 -11.61 12.35 2.89
N VAL A 46 -11.69 11.05 2.67
CA VAL A 46 -12.92 10.38 2.23
C VAL A 46 -13.09 9.11 3.04
N ALA A 47 -14.30 8.86 3.52
CA ALA A 47 -14.70 7.62 4.13
C ALA A 47 -15.73 6.93 3.22
N THR A 48 -15.50 5.66 2.92
CA THR A 48 -16.35 4.88 2.02
C THR A 48 -16.66 3.52 2.63
N ARG A 49 -17.84 2.99 2.30
CA ARG A 49 -18.16 1.57 2.45
C ARG A 49 -17.93 0.90 1.11
N ILE A 50 -17.15 -0.17 1.12
CA ILE A 50 -16.83 -0.97 -0.05
C ILE A 50 -17.50 -2.31 0.10
N ALA A 51 -18.15 -2.78 -0.95
CA ALA A 51 -18.59 -4.16 -1.11
C ALA A 51 -18.01 -4.69 -2.42
N TRP A 52 -17.15 -5.69 -2.30
CA TRP A 52 -16.51 -6.37 -3.42
C TRP A 52 -16.97 -7.83 -3.48
N GLU A 53 -17.27 -8.27 -4.67
CA GLU A 53 -17.61 -9.66 -4.98
C GLU A 53 -16.78 -10.12 -6.18
N ARG A 54 -16.28 -11.35 -6.15
CA ARG A 54 -15.32 -11.89 -7.13
C ARG A 54 -15.77 -11.75 -8.59
N GLU A 55 -17.01 -12.00 -8.89
CA GLU A 55 -17.57 -11.97 -10.24
C GLU A 55 -18.71 -10.93 -10.35
N GLY A 56 -18.75 -10.03 -9.38
CA GLY A 56 -19.78 -9.02 -9.27
C GLY A 56 -19.25 -7.60 -9.43
N PRO A 57 -20.13 -6.63 -9.54
CA PRO A 57 -19.76 -5.23 -9.56
C PRO A 57 -19.25 -4.80 -8.19
N VAL A 58 -18.17 -4.00 -8.17
CA VAL A 58 -17.75 -3.30 -6.97
C VAL A 58 -18.76 -2.21 -6.64
N ARG A 59 -19.27 -2.20 -5.41
CA ARG A 59 -20.17 -1.15 -4.90
C ARG A 59 -19.41 -0.30 -3.90
N ILE A 60 -19.44 1.01 -4.10
CA ILE A 60 -18.80 1.97 -3.22
C ILE A 60 -19.83 3.02 -2.82
N GLU A 61 -20.03 3.14 -1.52
CA GLU A 61 -20.89 4.16 -0.91
C GLU A 61 -20.01 5.17 -0.18
N VAL A 62 -20.13 6.46 -0.52
CA VAL A 62 -19.41 7.53 0.18
C VAL A 62 -20.14 7.83 1.47
N LEU A 63 -19.49 7.61 2.61
CA LEU A 63 -20.03 7.90 3.94
C LEU A 63 -19.76 9.33 4.37
N GLY A 64 -18.69 9.92 3.85
CA GLY A 64 -18.31 11.30 4.12
C GLY A 64 -17.06 11.71 3.37
N ALA A 65 -16.97 13.00 3.07
CA ALA A 65 -15.79 13.57 2.42
C ALA A 65 -15.49 14.94 3.01
N ARG A 66 -14.20 15.25 3.11
CA ARG A 66 -13.70 16.56 3.54
C ARG A 66 -12.53 16.97 2.66
N GLU A 67 -12.56 18.22 2.22
CA GLU A 67 -11.50 18.81 1.41
C GLU A 67 -11.06 20.13 2.01
N ALA A 68 -9.76 20.37 2.05
CA ALA A 68 -9.17 21.62 2.51
C ALA A 68 -8.18 22.13 1.47
N VAL A 69 -8.48 23.34 0.96
CA VAL A 69 -7.63 24.08 0.02
C VAL A 69 -7.32 25.44 0.68
N PRO A 70 -6.07 25.91 0.67
CA PRO A 70 -5.74 27.23 1.19
C PRO A 70 -6.48 28.34 0.45
N LEU A 71 -6.98 29.32 1.21
CA LEU A 71 -7.80 30.44 0.74
C LEU A 71 -7.14 31.37 -0.31
N PHE A 72 -5.82 31.24 -0.53
CA PHE A 72 -5.04 32.17 -1.36
C PHE A 72 -4.73 31.66 -2.77
N LEU A 73 -5.15 30.43 -3.08
CA LEU A 73 -5.00 29.89 -4.42
C LEU A 73 -6.37 29.81 -5.07
N PRO A 74 -6.51 30.26 -6.36
CA PRO A 74 -7.69 29.87 -7.11
C PRO A 74 -7.77 28.36 -6.96
N ARG A 75 -8.98 27.86 -6.65
CA ARG A 75 -9.18 26.40 -6.44
C ARG A 75 -8.37 25.68 -7.51
N PRO A 76 -7.25 25.01 -7.17
CA PRO A 76 -6.55 24.29 -8.18
C PRO A 76 -7.56 23.30 -8.72
N ARG A 77 -7.75 23.29 -10.02
CA ARG A 77 -8.29 22.09 -10.65
C ARG A 77 -7.25 21.03 -10.34
N VAL A 78 -7.44 20.37 -9.19
CA VAL A 78 -6.69 19.14 -8.92
C VAL A 78 -6.93 18.30 -10.16
N PRO A 79 -5.88 17.86 -10.88
CA PRO A 79 -6.08 17.03 -12.03
C PRO A 79 -7.11 15.96 -11.68
N GLU A 80 -8.10 15.76 -12.53
CA GLU A 80 -9.17 14.77 -12.31
C GLU A 80 -8.63 13.41 -11.90
N ALA A 81 -7.42 13.10 -12.33
CA ALA A 81 -6.60 11.99 -11.90
C ALA A 81 -6.31 11.94 -10.38
N LEU A 82 -6.20 13.07 -9.68
CA LEU A 82 -6.06 13.13 -8.21
C LEU A 82 -7.42 13.24 -7.51
N ALA A 83 -8.44 13.71 -8.23
CA ALA A 83 -9.85 13.68 -7.81
C ALA A 83 -10.51 12.34 -8.13
N GLY A 84 -9.76 11.46 -8.79
CA GLY A 84 -10.12 10.29 -9.53
C GLY A 84 -11.12 9.35 -8.91
N ASP A 85 -11.71 8.63 -9.79
CA ASP A 85 -12.79 7.65 -9.58
C ASP A 85 -12.54 6.74 -8.38
N LEU A 86 -13.51 6.69 -7.50
CA LEU A 86 -13.54 5.88 -6.28
C LEU A 86 -13.39 4.34 -6.49
N PRO A 87 -13.57 3.76 -7.71
CA PRO A 87 -13.39 2.33 -7.94
C PRO A 87 -12.04 1.75 -7.49
N HIS A 88 -10.98 2.57 -7.45
CA HIS A 88 -9.66 2.14 -6.99
C HIS A 88 -9.57 1.88 -5.47
N LEU A 89 -10.63 2.14 -4.72
CA LEU A 89 -10.67 1.89 -3.29
C LEU A 89 -10.86 0.41 -2.95
N ALA A 90 -11.50 -0.36 -3.83
CA ALA A 90 -11.59 -1.80 -3.67
C ALA A 90 -10.31 -2.48 -4.13
N PHE A 91 -9.88 -3.49 -3.41
CA PHE A 91 -8.82 -4.37 -3.86
C PHE A 91 -9.41 -5.71 -4.29
N ASP A 92 -8.88 -6.26 -5.38
CA ASP A 92 -9.14 -7.62 -5.77
C ASP A 92 -8.04 -8.52 -5.19
N PRO A 93 -8.35 -9.49 -4.33
CA PRO A 93 -7.37 -10.44 -3.82
C PRO A 93 -6.63 -11.21 -4.92
N ALA A 94 -7.28 -11.43 -6.07
CA ALA A 94 -6.70 -12.12 -7.21
C ALA A 94 -5.83 -11.22 -8.11
N ASP A 95 -5.84 -9.90 -7.91
CA ASP A 95 -5.09 -8.99 -8.78
C ASP A 95 -3.58 -9.22 -8.68
N GLN A 96 -2.97 -9.47 -9.82
CA GLN A 96 -1.51 -9.69 -9.93
C GLN A 96 -0.70 -8.39 -9.84
N ARG A 97 -1.34 -7.31 -9.46
CA ARG A 97 -0.80 -5.96 -9.38
C ARG A 97 -0.72 -5.52 -7.93
N LEU A 98 0.25 -4.68 -7.63
CA LEU A 98 0.26 -3.95 -6.37
C LEU A 98 -0.56 -2.67 -6.57
N LEU A 99 -1.69 -2.59 -5.88
CA LEU A 99 -2.48 -1.36 -5.84
C LEU A 99 -1.71 -0.27 -5.12
N ILE A 100 -1.02 0.56 -5.89
CA ILE A 100 -0.51 1.84 -5.44
C ILE A 100 -1.51 2.87 -5.93
N GLY A 101 -2.43 3.21 -5.11
CA GLY A 101 -3.73 3.83 -5.22
C GLY A 101 -3.90 5.16 -5.91
N TRP A 102 -3.30 5.47 -7.05
CA TRP A 102 -3.75 6.62 -7.83
C TRP A 102 -3.28 6.52 -9.28
N THR A 103 -4.20 6.80 -10.13
CA THR A 103 -4.07 6.97 -11.55
C THR A 103 -3.50 5.82 -12.34
N ASP A 104 -4.31 5.46 -13.28
CA ASP A 104 -4.05 4.82 -14.53
C ASP A 104 -3.13 3.59 -14.53
N PRO A 105 -3.30 2.74 -15.50
CA PRO A 105 -2.90 1.35 -15.49
C PRO A 105 -1.40 1.08 -15.52
N SER A 106 -0.57 1.98 -15.12
CA SER A 106 0.85 1.73 -14.86
C SER A 106 1.01 0.77 -13.70
N PHE A 107 0.75 -0.49 -14.00
CA PHE A 107 0.70 -1.57 -13.05
C PHE A 107 2.07 -1.86 -12.49
N VAL A 108 2.20 -1.68 -11.20
CA VAL A 108 3.34 -2.26 -10.50
C VAL A 108 3.11 -3.77 -10.41
N ARG A 109 3.96 -4.53 -11.10
CA ARG A 109 3.89 -6.00 -11.08
C ARG A 109 4.15 -6.53 -9.69
N HIS A 110 3.23 -7.36 -9.23
CA HIS A 110 3.38 -7.98 -7.91
C HIS A 110 4.54 -8.99 -7.94
N PRO A 111 5.52 -8.91 -7.02
CA PRO A 111 6.67 -9.82 -7.02
C PRO A 111 6.29 -11.30 -6.89
N LEU A 112 5.21 -11.59 -6.16
CA LEU A 112 4.70 -12.94 -5.99
C LEU A 112 3.70 -13.36 -7.08
N ALA A 113 3.58 -12.60 -8.18
CA ALA A 113 2.85 -13.05 -9.36
C ALA A 113 3.51 -14.30 -9.98
N PRO A 114 2.80 -15.11 -10.76
CA PRO A 114 3.37 -16.32 -11.37
C PRO A 114 4.67 -16.06 -12.14
N ASP A 115 4.73 -14.94 -12.88
CA ASP A 115 5.88 -14.50 -13.68
C ASP A 115 6.90 -13.66 -12.90
N GLY A 116 6.71 -13.47 -11.58
CA GLY A 116 7.53 -12.56 -10.75
C GLY A 116 9.04 -12.82 -10.85
N GLU A 117 9.47 -14.06 -11.01
CA GLU A 117 10.90 -14.42 -11.12
C GLU A 117 11.55 -13.94 -12.43
N ALA A 118 10.77 -13.70 -13.47
CA ALA A 118 11.27 -13.07 -14.70
C ALA A 118 11.66 -11.59 -14.48
N HIS A 119 11.03 -10.92 -13.54
CA HIS A 119 11.20 -9.50 -13.27
C HIS A 119 12.01 -9.19 -12.02
N TYR A 120 12.06 -10.11 -11.06
CA TYR A 120 12.68 -9.90 -9.76
C TYR A 120 13.73 -10.94 -9.40
N ARG A 121 14.64 -10.56 -8.52
CA ARG A 121 15.54 -11.44 -7.78
C ARG A 121 15.13 -11.40 -6.32
N PHE A 122 15.16 -12.56 -5.67
CA PHE A 122 14.75 -12.73 -4.29
C PHE A 122 15.93 -13.17 -3.43
N ALA A 123 15.96 -12.69 -2.19
CA ALA A 123 16.89 -13.16 -1.17
C ALA A 123 16.16 -13.27 0.17
N SER A 124 16.53 -14.24 0.97
CA SER A 124 16.06 -14.32 2.35
C SER A 124 16.73 -13.22 3.18
N GLY A 125 15.96 -12.56 4.02
CA GLY A 125 16.45 -11.60 5.00
C GLY A 125 16.38 -12.15 6.43
N GLY A 126 16.19 -11.25 7.39
CA GLY A 126 16.11 -11.57 8.81
C GLY A 126 14.76 -12.18 9.22
N THR A 127 14.67 -12.46 10.51
CA THR A 127 13.43 -12.84 11.18
C THR A 127 13.11 -11.84 12.27
N THR A 128 11.82 -11.61 12.50
CA THR A 128 11.34 -10.77 13.61
C THR A 128 10.06 -11.36 14.17
N THR A 129 9.63 -10.86 15.30
CA THR A 129 8.40 -11.28 15.95
C THR A 129 7.55 -10.05 16.22
N ILE A 130 6.28 -10.12 15.86
CA ILE A 130 5.31 -9.07 16.15
C ILE A 130 4.22 -9.61 17.08
N ARG A 131 3.65 -8.71 17.86
CA ARG A 131 2.46 -9.00 18.67
C ARG A 131 1.25 -8.33 18.01
N LEU A 132 0.22 -9.10 17.74
CA LEU A 132 -1.04 -8.61 17.21
C LEU A 132 -1.87 -7.92 18.30
N PRO A 133 -2.87 -7.08 17.94
CA PRO A 133 -3.76 -6.42 18.90
C PRO A 133 -4.54 -7.38 19.81
N ASP A 134 -4.80 -8.59 19.35
CA ASP A 134 -5.46 -9.67 20.08
C ASP A 134 -4.51 -10.43 21.02
N GLY A 135 -3.24 -10.00 21.12
CA GLY A 135 -2.22 -10.60 21.98
C GLY A 135 -1.43 -11.74 21.35
N ARG A 136 -1.86 -12.29 20.22
CA ARG A 136 -1.12 -13.34 19.51
C ARG A 136 0.24 -12.85 19.04
N THR A 137 1.21 -13.73 19.06
CA THR A 137 2.56 -13.48 18.62
C THR A 137 2.78 -14.18 17.28
N VAL A 138 3.22 -13.44 16.27
CA VAL A 138 3.50 -13.95 14.91
C VAL A 138 4.98 -13.76 14.61
N ARG A 139 5.62 -14.83 14.19
CA ARG A 139 7.00 -14.82 13.74
C ARG A 139 7.03 -14.52 12.25
N LEU A 140 7.82 -13.54 11.84
CA LEU A 140 7.93 -13.08 10.46
C LEU A 140 9.31 -13.41 9.88
N ARG A 141 9.34 -13.69 8.59
CA ARG A 141 10.54 -13.87 7.78
C ARG A 141 10.58 -12.82 6.69
N GLU A 142 11.71 -12.14 6.55
CA GLU A 142 11.92 -11.17 5.49
C GLU A 142 12.22 -11.85 4.16
N LEU A 143 11.54 -11.42 3.10
CA LEU A 143 11.83 -11.70 1.71
C LEU A 143 12.26 -10.41 1.04
N ARG A 144 13.55 -10.30 0.72
CA ARG A 144 14.10 -9.15 0.01
C ARG A 144 13.86 -9.28 -1.48
N ILE A 145 13.43 -8.18 -2.11
CA ILE A 145 13.01 -8.12 -3.50
C ILE A 145 13.82 -7.05 -4.21
N ARG A 146 14.48 -7.46 -5.29
CA ARG A 146 15.25 -6.56 -6.14
C ARG A 146 14.81 -6.73 -7.59
N PRO A 147 14.51 -5.65 -8.32
CA PRO A 147 14.15 -5.75 -9.72
C PRO A 147 15.38 -6.14 -10.56
N ARG A 148 15.13 -6.82 -11.67
CA ARG A 148 16.18 -7.19 -12.62
C ARG A 148 16.59 -6.03 -13.53
N ARG A 149 15.73 -5.01 -13.66
CA ARG A 149 15.97 -3.78 -14.43
C ARG A 149 15.42 -2.58 -13.67
N ASN A 150 15.88 -1.39 -14.05
CA ASN A 150 15.34 -0.15 -13.50
C ASN A 150 14.09 0.22 -14.33
N ASP A 151 12.91 0.04 -13.73
CA ASP A 151 11.63 0.17 -14.41
C ASP A 151 10.59 0.67 -13.39
N VAL A 152 9.79 1.65 -13.78
CA VAL A 152 8.75 2.27 -12.93
C VAL A 152 7.66 1.27 -12.52
N HIS A 153 7.44 0.22 -13.29
CA HIS A 153 6.47 -0.85 -13.01
C HIS A 153 7.01 -1.93 -12.06
N LEU A 154 8.26 -1.80 -11.61
CA LEU A 154 8.91 -2.74 -10.71
C LEU A 154 9.20 -2.09 -9.35
N ILE A 155 9.35 -2.93 -8.32
CA ILE A 155 9.63 -2.47 -6.96
C ILE A 155 10.99 -2.95 -6.47
N ARG A 156 11.47 -2.25 -5.44
CA ARG A 156 12.62 -2.65 -4.63
C ARG A 156 12.28 -2.50 -3.15
N GLY A 157 12.42 -3.58 -2.39
CA GLY A 157 12.10 -3.53 -0.96
C GLY A 157 12.04 -4.91 -0.32
N SER A 158 11.22 -5.04 0.71
CA SER A 158 11.07 -6.27 1.48
C SER A 158 9.61 -6.58 1.76
N PHE A 159 9.26 -7.86 1.68
CA PHE A 159 8.02 -8.39 2.21
C PHE A 159 8.32 -9.20 3.47
N TRP A 160 7.53 -8.98 4.48
CA TRP A 160 7.55 -9.75 5.71
C TRP A 160 6.43 -10.78 5.67
N LEU A 161 6.83 -12.04 5.68
CA LEU A 161 5.94 -13.18 5.57
C LEU A 161 5.77 -13.83 6.94
N ASP A 162 4.57 -14.20 7.26
CA ASP A 162 4.30 -15.08 8.39
C ASP A 162 5.08 -16.39 8.22
N ALA A 163 5.87 -16.77 9.21
CA ALA A 163 6.76 -17.91 9.13
C ALA A 163 6.02 -19.25 8.97
N ASP A 164 4.78 -19.32 9.44
CA ASP A 164 3.98 -20.53 9.47
C ASP A 164 3.06 -20.60 8.24
N SER A 165 2.30 -19.53 7.95
CA SER A 165 1.36 -19.51 6.81
C SER A 165 1.96 -19.04 5.49
N HIS A 166 3.14 -18.42 5.51
CA HIS A 166 3.80 -17.79 4.36
C HIS A 166 2.99 -16.64 3.72
N ALA A 167 1.95 -16.17 4.40
CA ALA A 167 1.18 -15.02 3.96
C ALA A 167 1.97 -13.72 4.13
N VAL A 168 1.73 -12.74 3.27
CA VAL A 168 2.32 -11.41 3.41
C VAL A 168 1.62 -10.69 4.57
N VAL A 169 2.39 -10.27 5.56
CA VAL A 169 1.94 -9.51 6.73
C VAL A 169 2.26 -8.03 6.59
N GLN A 170 3.39 -7.73 5.96
CA GLN A 170 3.79 -6.38 5.66
C GLN A 170 4.62 -6.34 4.39
N ALA A 171 4.41 -5.33 3.57
CA ALA A 171 5.23 -5.01 2.41
C ALA A 171 5.78 -3.59 2.56
N VAL A 172 7.09 -3.40 2.41
CA VAL A 172 7.74 -2.08 2.43
C VAL A 172 8.67 -1.99 1.24
N PHE A 173 8.43 -1.02 0.37
CA PHE A 173 9.16 -0.91 -0.88
C PHE A 173 9.12 0.52 -1.44
N ARG A 174 9.87 0.74 -2.50
CA ARG A 174 9.78 1.90 -3.38
C ARG A 174 9.72 1.44 -4.84
N LEU A 175 9.32 2.32 -5.74
CA LEU A 175 9.43 2.03 -7.16
C LEU A 175 10.91 1.95 -7.58
N ALA A 176 11.20 1.12 -8.56
CA ALA A 176 12.56 0.94 -9.05
C ALA A 176 13.00 2.06 -9.98
N GLY A 177 12.08 2.76 -10.62
CA GLY A 177 12.31 3.90 -11.49
C GLY A 177 11.47 5.10 -11.11
N ASP A 178 11.84 6.28 -11.62
CA ASP A 178 11.04 7.49 -11.56
C ASP A 178 10.11 7.54 -12.77
N TYR A 179 8.87 7.92 -12.54
CA TYR A 179 7.90 8.14 -13.61
C TYR A 179 8.18 9.45 -14.32
N ASP A 180 8.19 9.42 -15.63
CA ASP A 180 8.29 10.59 -16.50
C ASP A 180 7.09 10.57 -17.44
N LEU A 181 6.23 11.58 -17.38
CA LEU A 181 4.97 11.59 -18.11
C LEU A 181 5.19 11.46 -19.62
N GLU A 182 6.21 12.09 -20.17
CA GLU A 182 6.46 12.05 -21.62
C GLU A 182 6.96 10.68 -22.12
N ARG A 183 7.57 9.90 -21.20
CA ARG A 183 8.16 8.60 -21.53
C ARG A 183 7.28 7.42 -21.19
N ASP A 184 6.58 7.52 -20.05
CA ASP A 184 5.98 6.37 -19.37
C ASP A 184 4.44 6.37 -19.43
N THR A 185 3.82 7.37 -20.08
CA THR A 185 2.37 7.38 -20.29
C THR A 185 1.99 6.48 -21.47
N ASP A 186 0.87 5.78 -21.32
CA ASP A 186 0.27 5.01 -22.41
C ASP A 186 -0.59 5.88 -23.33
N ASP A 187 -0.88 7.13 -22.92
CA ASP A 187 -1.61 8.10 -23.72
C ASP A 187 -0.63 9.00 -24.51
N PRO A 188 -0.53 8.84 -25.84
CA PRO A 188 0.39 9.61 -26.65
C PRO A 188 0.08 11.12 -26.65
N ASP A 189 -1.16 11.50 -26.37
CA ASP A 189 -1.61 12.90 -26.40
C ASP A 189 -1.51 13.58 -25.02
N ALA A 190 -1.35 12.83 -23.95
CA ALA A 190 -1.27 13.36 -22.58
C ALA A 190 -0.16 14.41 -22.40
N GLY A 191 0.90 14.32 -23.19
CA GLY A 191 1.99 15.30 -23.24
C GLY A 191 1.62 16.59 -23.98
N ASP A 192 0.81 16.51 -25.02
CA ASP A 192 0.56 17.65 -25.92
C ASP A 192 -0.38 18.70 -25.33
N GLU A 193 -1.28 18.29 -24.46
CA GLU A 193 -2.20 19.18 -23.73
C GLU A 193 -1.51 20.02 -22.65
N ILE A 194 -0.28 19.64 -22.26
CA ILE A 194 0.43 20.29 -21.17
C ILE A 194 1.29 21.44 -21.67
N PRO A 195 1.08 22.66 -21.16
CA PRO A 195 1.90 23.81 -21.51
C PRO A 195 3.41 23.53 -21.30
N ARG A 196 4.26 23.89 -22.23
CA ARG A 196 5.71 23.66 -22.18
C ARG A 196 6.38 24.19 -20.90
N VAL A 197 5.83 25.26 -20.32
CA VAL A 197 6.35 25.83 -19.05
C VAL A 197 6.17 24.90 -17.87
N LEU A 198 5.22 23.97 -17.92
CA LEU A 198 4.95 22.99 -16.88
C LEU A 198 5.72 21.67 -17.11
N LYS A 199 6.46 21.54 -18.17
CA LYS A 199 7.31 20.38 -18.46
C LYS A 199 8.75 20.56 -17.94
N PRO A 200 9.45 19.49 -17.52
CA PRO A 200 8.97 18.10 -17.46
C PRO A 200 8.03 17.87 -16.28
N ILE A 201 7.16 16.87 -16.41
CA ILE A 201 6.38 16.33 -15.28
C ILE A 201 6.96 14.98 -14.92
N ARG A 202 7.51 14.90 -13.72
CA ARG A 202 8.12 13.69 -13.16
C ARG A 202 7.53 13.37 -11.81
N ALA A 203 7.44 12.10 -11.50
CA ALA A 203 7.01 11.67 -10.18
C ALA A 203 7.93 10.55 -9.64
N ARG A 204 8.14 10.58 -8.34
CA ARG A 204 8.85 9.53 -7.62
C ARG A 204 8.03 9.10 -6.42
N VAL A 205 7.91 7.80 -6.26
CA VAL A 205 7.38 7.19 -5.04
C VAL A 205 8.56 6.67 -4.24
N ASP A 206 8.89 7.38 -3.17
CA ASP A 206 10.06 7.08 -2.36
C ASP A 206 9.79 5.98 -1.34
N HIS A 207 8.54 5.83 -0.91
CA HIS A 207 8.15 4.90 0.12
C HIS A 207 6.72 4.42 -0.06
N VAL A 208 6.54 3.10 -0.01
CA VAL A 208 5.23 2.44 0.07
C VAL A 208 5.29 1.47 1.25
N ALA A 209 4.27 1.48 2.09
CA ALA A 209 4.07 0.45 3.09
C ALA A 209 2.63 -0.06 3.02
N ILE A 210 2.49 -1.37 2.96
CA ILE A 210 1.21 -2.06 3.06
C ILE A 210 1.28 -2.95 4.30
N GLU A 211 0.37 -2.72 5.23
CA GLU A 211 0.21 -3.54 6.42
C GLU A 211 -1.05 -4.37 6.26
N TYR A 212 -0.97 -5.65 6.57
CA TYR A 212 -2.10 -6.57 6.54
C TYR A 212 -2.55 -6.86 7.96
N GLY A 213 -3.84 -7.05 8.15
CA GLY A 213 -4.47 -7.49 9.40
C GLY A 213 -5.00 -8.90 9.27
N LEU A 214 -4.79 -9.70 10.30
CA LEU A 214 -5.34 -11.05 10.36
C LEU A 214 -6.82 -10.98 10.69
N GLN A 215 -7.67 -11.58 9.85
CA GLN A 215 -9.11 -11.69 10.02
C GLN A 215 -9.48 -13.03 10.69
N ASP A 216 -10.67 -13.11 11.24
CA ASP A 216 -11.15 -14.28 12.02
C ASP A 216 -11.06 -15.61 11.26
N LEU A 217 -11.19 -15.58 9.94
CA LEU A 217 -11.06 -16.77 9.08
C LEU A 217 -9.61 -17.15 8.73
N GLY A 218 -8.61 -16.50 9.35
CA GLY A 218 -7.19 -16.77 9.10
C GLY A 218 -6.62 -16.13 7.83
N TRP A 219 -7.32 -15.15 7.24
CA TRP A 219 -6.86 -14.40 6.08
C TRP A 219 -6.18 -13.09 6.46
N TRP A 220 -5.04 -12.82 5.85
CA TRP A 220 -4.38 -11.53 5.95
C TRP A 220 -4.91 -10.59 4.87
N LEU A 221 -5.60 -9.52 5.28
CA LEU A 221 -6.16 -8.52 4.37
C LEU A 221 -5.52 -7.16 4.61
N PRO A 222 -5.44 -6.29 3.60
CA PRO A 222 -4.88 -4.95 3.75
C PRO A 222 -5.56 -4.19 4.89
N ARG A 223 -4.78 -3.63 5.79
CA ARG A 223 -5.26 -2.80 6.90
C ARG A 223 -4.88 -1.35 6.72
N VAL A 224 -3.64 -1.10 6.34
CA VAL A 224 -3.13 0.25 6.09
C VAL A 224 -2.28 0.22 4.84
N VAL A 225 -2.52 1.15 3.94
CA VAL A 225 -1.68 1.41 2.77
C VAL A 225 -1.20 2.85 2.88
N THR A 226 0.10 3.05 2.85
CA THR A 226 0.69 4.38 2.82
C THR A 226 1.70 4.48 1.71
N PHE A 227 1.74 5.60 1.02
CA PHE A 227 2.85 5.92 0.16
C PHE A 227 3.17 7.41 0.18
N GLU A 228 4.43 7.70 -0.02
CA GLU A 228 4.98 9.04 0.02
C GLU A 228 5.92 9.22 -1.17
N GLY A 229 5.98 10.44 -1.67
CA GLY A 229 6.84 10.78 -2.78
C GLY A 229 6.73 12.25 -3.14
N TRP A 230 7.14 12.56 -4.35
CA TRP A 230 7.03 13.92 -4.88
C TRP A 230 6.76 13.88 -6.39
N ALA A 231 6.09 14.92 -6.85
CA ALA A 231 5.96 15.21 -8.27
C ALA A 231 6.70 16.52 -8.56
N GLN A 232 7.42 16.57 -9.66
CA GLN A 232 8.05 17.78 -10.21
C GLN A 232 7.21 18.28 -11.36
N VAL A 233 6.86 19.55 -11.32
CA VAL A 233 6.14 20.24 -12.40
C VAL A 233 7.01 21.38 -12.88
N GLY A 234 7.46 21.30 -14.11
CA GLY A 234 8.46 22.21 -14.66
C GLY A 234 9.78 22.12 -13.89
N ARG A 235 10.53 23.22 -13.89
CA ARG A 235 11.86 23.28 -13.27
C ARG A 235 11.88 23.83 -11.84
N LEU A 236 10.76 24.38 -11.39
CA LEU A 236 10.72 25.19 -10.15
C LEU A 236 9.84 24.66 -9.05
N ALA A 237 8.82 23.88 -9.39
CA ALA A 237 7.85 23.40 -8.42
C ALA A 237 8.04 21.92 -8.12
N THR A 238 8.11 21.60 -6.84
CA THR A 238 8.06 20.22 -6.34
C THR A 238 6.84 20.07 -5.44
N LEU A 239 6.05 19.06 -5.70
CA LEU A 239 4.82 18.74 -5.00
C LEU A 239 5.05 17.46 -4.18
N PRO A 240 5.51 17.54 -2.93
CA PRO A 240 5.53 16.37 -2.07
C PRO A 240 4.10 15.91 -1.82
N PHE A 241 3.89 14.61 -1.89
CA PHE A 241 2.60 14.01 -1.63
C PHE A 241 2.70 12.89 -0.60
N ARG A 242 1.61 12.70 0.12
CA ARG A 242 1.39 11.59 1.02
C ARG A 242 -0.01 11.07 0.87
N TYR A 243 -0.11 9.76 0.73
CA TYR A 243 -1.34 9.02 0.66
C TYR A 243 -1.41 8.03 1.83
N GLU A 244 -2.59 7.93 2.44
CA GLU A 244 -2.88 6.96 3.48
C GLU A 244 -4.29 6.43 3.28
N ARG A 245 -4.43 5.11 3.28
CA ARG A 245 -5.72 4.44 3.27
C ARG A 245 -5.74 3.42 4.40
N ARG A 246 -6.82 3.43 5.16
CA ARG A 246 -7.07 2.49 6.25
C ARG A 246 -8.34 1.71 5.97
N TYR A 247 -8.25 0.41 6.14
CA TYR A 247 -9.40 -0.47 6.06
C TYR A 247 -9.76 -0.96 7.46
N SER A 248 -11.04 -1.02 7.74
CA SER A 248 -11.60 -1.49 9.01
C SER A 248 -12.94 -2.18 8.80
N ARG A 249 -13.44 -2.83 9.83
CA ARG A 249 -14.75 -3.50 9.84
C ARG A 249 -14.94 -4.47 8.67
N TYR A 250 -13.95 -5.33 8.49
CA TYR A 250 -14.05 -6.38 7.48
C TYR A 250 -15.15 -7.38 7.83
N GLU A 251 -16.01 -7.68 6.85
CA GLU A 251 -16.90 -8.82 6.79
C GLU A 251 -16.50 -9.63 5.56
N VAL A 252 -15.98 -10.83 5.77
CA VAL A 252 -15.37 -11.63 4.70
C VAL A 252 -16.19 -12.88 4.47
N THR A 253 -16.56 -13.13 3.22
CA THR A 253 -17.13 -14.39 2.75
C THR A 253 -16.04 -15.16 2.01
N ALA A 254 -15.64 -16.28 2.58
CA ALA A 254 -14.61 -17.13 1.98
C ALA A 254 -15.12 -18.57 1.90
N THR A 255 -14.68 -19.30 0.87
CA THR A 255 -14.88 -20.75 0.84
C THR A 255 -13.95 -21.35 1.91
N PRO A 256 -14.45 -22.25 2.78
CA PRO A 256 -13.59 -22.95 3.73
C PRO A 256 -12.65 -23.87 2.93
N THR A 257 -11.53 -23.38 2.54
CA THR A 257 -10.39 -24.21 2.15
C THR A 257 -9.66 -24.50 3.44
N SER A 258 -9.41 -25.77 3.72
CA SER A 258 -8.71 -26.22 4.93
C SER A 258 -7.56 -25.26 5.23
N PRO A 259 -7.75 -24.29 6.09
CA PRO A 259 -6.68 -23.39 6.45
C PRO A 259 -5.91 -24.08 7.55
N HIS A 260 -4.82 -23.52 7.94
CA HIS A 260 -4.18 -23.84 9.19
C HIS A 260 -5.15 -24.32 10.26
N PRO A 261 -4.79 -25.37 11.02
CA PRO A 261 -5.52 -25.67 12.23
C PRO A 261 -5.66 -24.36 13.02
N PRO A 262 -6.82 -24.07 13.61
CA PRO A 262 -6.97 -22.90 14.45
C PRO A 262 -5.77 -22.90 15.40
N LEU A 263 -4.98 -21.83 15.34
CA LEU A 263 -3.85 -21.66 16.25
C LEU A 263 -4.43 -21.91 17.64
N ALA A 264 -3.91 -22.94 18.31
CA ALA A 264 -4.41 -23.33 19.62
C ALA A 264 -4.50 -22.07 20.45
N ALA A 265 -5.71 -21.74 20.85
CA ALA A 265 -5.96 -20.63 21.76
C ALA A 265 -5.33 -21.02 23.09
N ASP A 266 -4.07 -20.65 23.28
CA ASP A 266 -3.51 -20.60 24.61
C ASP A 266 -4.36 -19.61 25.39
N SER A 267 -5.06 -20.16 26.36
CA SER A 267 -5.98 -19.52 27.26
C SER A 267 -5.32 -18.31 27.94
N ALA A 268 -5.47 -17.14 27.38
CA ALA A 268 -5.20 -15.88 28.03
C ALA A 268 -6.51 -15.35 28.60
N GLY A 269 -6.55 -15.21 29.92
CA GLY A 269 -7.70 -14.72 30.69
C GLY A 269 -8.15 -13.31 30.24
N PRO A 270 -9.34 -12.87 30.73
CA PRO A 270 -9.97 -11.64 30.27
C PRO A 270 -9.18 -10.42 30.73
N GLY A 271 -8.45 -9.82 29.79
CA GLY A 271 -7.81 -8.52 29.97
C GLY A 271 -8.74 -7.39 29.54
N ALA A 272 -8.83 -6.37 30.38
CA ALA A 272 -9.70 -5.21 30.24
C ALA A 272 -9.55 -4.44 28.92
N PRO A 273 -10.63 -3.77 28.44
CA PRO A 273 -10.58 -2.96 27.22
C PRO A 273 -9.90 -1.62 27.50
N GLY A 274 -8.78 -1.33 26.87
CA GLY A 274 -8.29 0.04 26.94
C GLY A 274 -6.80 0.32 26.78
N ASP A 275 -6.03 -0.45 26.01
CA ASP A 275 -4.68 0.04 25.68
C ASP A 275 -4.40 -0.06 24.18
N ARG A 276 -4.38 1.13 23.57
CA ARG A 276 -3.97 1.30 22.16
C ARG A 276 -2.46 1.15 22.09
N CYS A 277 -1.98 -0.07 21.90
CA CYS A 277 -0.57 -0.32 21.65
C CYS A 277 -0.16 0.35 20.33
N ARG A 278 0.54 1.47 20.45
CA ARG A 278 1.12 2.21 19.33
C ARG A 278 2.45 1.57 18.99
N ILE A 279 2.47 0.72 17.97
CA ILE A 279 3.74 0.22 17.40
C ILE A 279 4.34 1.36 16.60
N THR A 280 5.41 1.96 17.09
CA THR A 280 6.18 2.95 16.34
C THR A 280 7.24 2.21 15.55
N ILE A 281 7.07 2.11 14.26
CA ILE A 281 8.07 1.58 13.34
C ILE A 281 9.00 2.73 12.97
N LEU A 282 10.22 2.72 13.50
CA LEU A 282 11.26 3.66 13.09
C LEU A 282 11.90 3.15 11.80
N ARG A 283 11.89 3.99 10.79
CA ARG A 283 12.38 3.71 9.43
C ARG A 283 13.60 4.56 9.17
N THR A 284 14.69 3.92 8.83
CA THR A 284 15.89 4.60 8.38
C THR A 284 16.21 4.13 6.96
N ILE A 285 16.32 5.07 6.05
CA ILE A 285 16.80 4.82 4.69
C ILE A 285 18.27 5.19 4.68
N SER A 286 19.13 4.24 4.39
CA SER A 286 20.57 4.51 4.23
C SER A 286 20.85 5.20 2.88
N ALA A 287 21.98 5.89 2.76
CA ALA A 287 22.36 6.65 1.58
C ALA A 287 22.44 5.82 0.28
N ASP A 288 22.64 4.53 0.40
CA ASP A 288 22.62 3.52 -0.67
C ASP A 288 21.23 2.97 -0.98
N GLY A 289 20.17 3.50 -0.35
CA GLY A 289 18.78 3.16 -0.61
C GLY A 289 18.33 1.85 0.03
N GLU A 290 19.05 1.34 1.01
CA GLU A 290 18.63 0.20 1.81
C GLU A 290 17.66 0.65 2.91
N VAL A 291 16.48 0.05 2.95
CA VAL A 291 15.45 0.35 3.97
C VAL A 291 15.72 -0.52 5.20
N ARG A 292 16.13 0.08 6.30
CA ARG A 292 16.23 -0.59 7.60
C ARG A 292 14.99 -0.30 8.42
N VAL A 293 14.31 -1.35 8.81
CA VAL A 293 13.13 -1.30 9.67
C VAL A 293 13.56 -1.67 11.09
N GLN A 294 13.40 -0.73 12.03
CA GLN A 294 13.56 -1.00 13.46
C GLN A 294 12.19 -0.89 14.14
N THR A 295 11.77 -1.97 14.78
CA THR A 295 10.58 -1.97 15.63
C THR A 295 11.00 -1.60 17.05
N ARG A 296 10.48 -0.52 17.58
CA ARG A 296 10.62 -0.16 19.00
C ARG A 296 9.30 -0.45 19.71
N GLY A 297 9.25 -1.51 20.46
CA GLY A 297 8.17 -1.77 21.42
C GLY A 297 8.30 -0.78 22.56
N GLY A 298 7.34 0.12 22.71
CA GLY A 298 7.20 0.94 23.90
C GLY A 298 6.49 0.11 24.97
N GLY A 299 7.20 -0.31 25.99
CA GLY A 299 6.59 -0.68 27.27
C GLY A 299 6.07 0.58 27.97
N PRO A 300 5.09 0.47 28.86
CA PRO A 300 4.58 1.60 29.62
C PRO A 300 5.65 2.14 30.59
N PRO A 301 5.55 3.44 30.96
CA PRO A 301 6.40 4.02 31.99
C PRO A 301 6.14 3.39 33.37
#